data_c0b8ea19a18d0534ef8cf303256e9300
#
_entry.id   c0b8ea19a18d0534ef8cf303256e9300
#
_cell.length_a   1.000
_cell.length_b   1.000
_cell.length_c   1.000
_cell.angle_alpha   90.00
_cell.angle_beta   90.00
_cell.angle_gamma   90.00
#
_symmetry.space_group_name_H-M   'P 1'
#
loop_
_entity.id
_entity.type
_entity.pdbx_description
1 polymer ?
#
loop_
_entity_poly.entity_id
_entity_poly.type
_entity_poly.pdbx_seq_one_letter_code
_entity_poly.pdbx_strand_id
1 'polypeptide(L)'
;MTTRIDLGRLDGAGAEHEAAPGPGPGPGAGAGRESADPRRVRVSRRAAEALGRRLESPMPWQVARRTGPDRTLDGSMRPAPVPPHDPDDTTDPWEELGGLGLVDASGRLFPELPGALDVLARPETAVDLDLVVRRPTTGAAPVAAPGDGAGPGGSTDVQLRAWHRRRAGRVTAVATAGAQVEIGWFDDRSWAAELARVAAVTSALAPTPPARDLTLPHELMLGVGVARRTDAPRLTEELLRRHLPHMRVPEGADAREQVQLLHSGVVGRLRAVVSGQGDDGRRKVGWVSWLLFSDGWRTLRPHVDSGVSQVGVHHVEPSALGREVARLVAGVAS
;
A
#
# COMPACT_ATOMS: atom_id res chain seq x y z
N MET A 1 10.52 6.69 21.45
CA MET A 1 9.80 7.77 20.73
C MET A 1 9.18 7.16 19.49
N THR A 2 7.94 6.72 19.56
CA THR A 2 7.24 6.00 18.48
C THR A 2 6.81 7.02 17.44
N THR A 3 7.41 7.01 16.26
CA THR A 3 7.00 7.91 15.17
C THR A 3 5.73 7.36 14.55
N ARG A 4 4.66 8.04 14.82
CA ARG A 4 3.32 7.79 14.29
C ARG A 4 3.30 8.23 12.82
N ILE A 5 2.98 7.33 11.88
CA ILE A 5 2.52 7.78 10.56
C ILE A 5 1.14 8.35 10.81
N ASP A 6 1.03 9.67 10.76
CA ASP A 6 -0.26 10.34 10.95
C ASP A 6 -1.04 10.30 9.64
N LEU A 7 -1.87 9.29 9.48
CA LEU A 7 -2.80 9.16 8.36
C LEU A 7 -3.91 10.23 8.38
N GLY A 8 -4.02 11.00 9.48
CA GLY A 8 -5.03 12.02 9.67
C GLY A 8 -4.64 13.43 9.23
N ARG A 9 -3.36 13.70 8.88
CA ARG A 9 -2.90 15.07 8.56
C ARG A 9 -3.11 15.48 7.10
N LEU A 10 -3.77 14.66 6.30
CA LEU A 10 -4.07 14.97 4.88
C LEU A 10 -5.43 15.66 4.68
N ASP A 11 -6.20 15.88 5.75
CA ASP A 11 -7.53 16.52 5.66
C ASP A 11 -7.49 18.07 5.70
N GLY A 12 -6.32 18.70 5.66
CA GLY A 12 -6.12 20.13 5.90
C GLY A 12 -5.62 20.96 4.72
N ALA A 13 -6.21 20.82 3.53
CA ALA A 13 -6.04 21.79 2.44
C ALA A 13 -7.35 22.00 1.68
N GLY A 14 -8.39 22.44 2.38
CA GLY A 14 -9.64 22.93 1.79
C GLY A 14 -9.75 24.42 2.06
N ALA A 15 -9.66 25.23 1.01
CA ALA A 15 -9.79 26.68 1.02
C ALA A 15 -11.10 27.12 1.68
N GLU A 16 -11.00 28.02 2.63
CA GLU A 16 -12.11 28.80 3.14
C GLU A 16 -12.69 29.64 1.98
N HIS A 17 -13.82 29.22 1.49
CA HIS A 17 -14.67 30.04 0.63
C HIS A 17 -15.91 30.44 1.43
N GLU A 18 -15.87 31.67 1.93
CA GLU A 18 -16.96 32.36 2.60
C GLU A 18 -18.10 32.57 1.60
N ALA A 19 -19.18 31.79 1.70
CA ALA A 19 -20.39 31.93 0.92
C ALA A 19 -21.52 32.50 1.78
N ALA A 20 -22.07 33.61 1.32
CA ALA A 20 -23.19 34.35 1.91
C ALA A 20 -24.46 33.48 2.09
N PRO A 21 -25.34 33.77 3.09
CA PRO A 21 -26.50 33.00 3.37
C PRO A 21 -27.64 33.25 2.37
N GLY A 22 -28.03 32.22 1.63
CA GLY A 22 -29.23 32.20 0.79
C GLY A 22 -30.42 31.58 1.53
N PRO A 23 -31.68 31.87 1.11
CA PRO A 23 -32.90 31.53 1.82
C PRO A 23 -33.17 30.01 1.80
N GLY A 24 -33.59 29.47 2.95
CA GLY A 24 -33.79 28.06 3.21
C GLY A 24 -34.85 27.37 2.35
N PRO A 25 -34.66 26.10 2.01
CA PRO A 25 -35.68 25.23 1.45
C PRO A 25 -36.52 24.56 2.56
N GLY A 26 -37.79 24.43 2.29
CA GLY A 26 -38.81 23.85 3.15
C GLY A 26 -38.60 22.35 3.44
N PRO A 27 -39.40 21.74 4.36
CA PRO A 27 -39.23 20.37 4.83
C PRO A 27 -39.74 19.38 3.78
N GLY A 28 -38.80 18.89 2.95
CA GLY A 28 -39.03 17.78 2.04
C GLY A 28 -38.40 16.51 2.62
N ALA A 29 -39.20 15.44 2.70
CA ALA A 29 -38.86 14.12 3.21
C ALA A 29 -37.53 13.62 2.63
N GLY A 30 -36.48 13.70 3.41
CA GLY A 30 -35.17 13.20 3.06
C GLY A 30 -35.04 11.71 3.38
N ALA A 31 -35.22 10.85 2.37
CA ALA A 31 -34.60 9.52 2.40
C ALA A 31 -33.13 9.72 2.70
N GLY A 32 -32.62 9.06 3.75
CA GLY A 32 -31.30 9.24 4.29
C GLY A 32 -30.25 9.18 3.19
N ARG A 33 -29.64 10.31 2.86
CA ARG A 33 -28.39 10.35 2.13
C ARG A 33 -27.35 9.75 3.06
N GLU A 34 -27.04 8.45 2.82
CA GLU A 34 -25.85 7.83 3.40
C GLU A 34 -24.68 8.78 3.13
N SER A 35 -23.95 9.12 4.19
CA SER A 35 -22.79 10.02 4.12
C SER A 35 -21.84 9.48 3.05
N ALA A 36 -21.54 10.31 2.04
CA ALA A 36 -20.63 9.95 0.95
C ALA A 36 -19.17 9.84 1.41
N ASP A 37 -18.88 10.33 2.61
CA ASP A 37 -17.52 10.36 3.16
C ASP A 37 -17.10 9.01 3.71
N PRO A 38 -15.85 8.59 3.44
CA PRO A 38 -15.30 7.38 4.00
C PRO A 38 -15.30 7.40 5.52
N ARG A 39 -15.96 6.42 6.14
CA ARG A 39 -15.87 6.21 7.60
C ARG A 39 -14.62 5.43 7.93
N ARG A 40 -13.92 5.85 8.99
CA ARG A 40 -12.69 5.22 9.45
C ARG A 40 -12.66 5.15 10.96
N VAL A 41 -12.14 4.05 11.46
CA VAL A 41 -11.91 3.84 12.89
C VAL A 41 -10.53 3.21 13.08
N ARG A 42 -9.83 3.64 14.10
CA ARG A 42 -8.55 3.05 14.51
C ARG A 42 -8.76 2.25 15.77
N VAL A 43 -8.34 1.01 15.71
CA VAL A 43 -8.48 0.06 16.82
C VAL A 43 -7.15 -0.65 17.05
N SER A 44 -6.99 -1.24 18.22
CA SER A 44 -5.90 -2.17 18.46
C SER A 44 -6.08 -3.42 17.59
N ARG A 45 -5.00 -4.13 17.35
CA ARG A 45 -5.07 -5.41 16.64
C ARG A 45 -5.98 -6.40 17.37
N ARG A 46 -5.95 -6.42 18.71
CA ARG A 46 -6.80 -7.29 19.53
C ARG A 46 -8.29 -7.01 19.32
N ALA A 47 -8.66 -5.71 19.28
CA ALA A 47 -10.03 -5.28 19.03
C ALA A 47 -10.49 -5.66 17.62
N ALA A 48 -9.64 -5.45 16.57
CA ALA A 48 -9.94 -5.89 15.22
C ALA A 48 -10.15 -7.41 15.13
N GLU A 49 -9.28 -8.22 15.76
CA GLU A 49 -9.42 -9.67 15.79
C GLU A 49 -10.64 -10.14 16.61
N ALA A 50 -11.03 -9.41 17.66
CA ALA A 50 -12.25 -9.68 18.42
C ALA A 50 -13.51 -9.45 17.58
N LEU A 51 -13.56 -8.32 16.82
CA LEU A 51 -14.62 -8.06 15.84
C LEU A 51 -14.70 -9.16 14.79
N GLY A 52 -13.55 -9.53 14.22
CA GLY A 52 -13.48 -10.59 13.22
C GLY A 52 -14.01 -11.93 13.72
N ARG A 53 -13.67 -12.32 14.95
CA ARG A 53 -14.19 -13.54 15.56
C ARG A 53 -15.71 -13.49 15.77
N ARG A 54 -16.23 -12.35 16.28
CA ARG A 54 -17.65 -12.19 16.56
C ARG A 54 -18.52 -12.28 15.30
N LEU A 55 -17.99 -11.78 14.17
CA LEU A 55 -18.73 -11.72 12.89
C LEU A 55 -18.31 -12.83 11.92
N GLU A 56 -17.56 -13.82 12.40
CA GLU A 56 -17.02 -14.93 11.58
C GLU A 56 -16.27 -14.45 10.33
N SER A 57 -15.73 -13.23 10.40
CA SER A 57 -15.00 -12.56 9.34
C SER A 57 -13.53 -12.41 9.74
N PRO A 58 -12.67 -13.40 9.45
CA PRO A 58 -11.26 -13.35 9.85
C PRO A 58 -10.56 -12.17 9.21
N MET A 59 -9.69 -11.51 9.98
CA MET A 59 -8.88 -10.41 9.48
C MET A 59 -7.90 -10.92 8.39
N PRO A 60 -7.54 -10.08 7.40
CA PRO A 60 -6.75 -10.52 6.25
C PRO A 60 -5.44 -11.22 6.61
N TRP A 61 -4.75 -10.76 7.65
CA TRP A 61 -3.51 -11.40 8.12
C TRP A 61 -3.71 -12.78 8.78
N GLN A 62 -4.91 -13.10 9.23
CA GLN A 62 -5.24 -14.41 9.78
C GLN A 62 -5.48 -15.43 8.66
N VAL A 63 -6.04 -14.99 7.52
CA VAL A 63 -6.24 -15.83 6.34
C VAL A 63 -4.91 -16.19 5.69
N ALA A 64 -4.01 -15.21 5.55
CA ALA A 64 -2.69 -15.41 4.95
C ALA A 64 -1.85 -16.49 5.68
N ARG A 65 -2.04 -16.65 7.00
CA ARG A 65 -1.39 -17.73 7.77
C ARG A 65 -1.88 -19.12 7.41
N ARG A 66 -3.13 -19.26 6.96
CA ARG A 66 -3.73 -20.56 6.61
C ARG A 66 -3.30 -21.06 5.24
N THR A 67 -2.98 -20.17 4.32
CA THR A 67 -2.60 -20.54 2.95
C THR A 67 -1.11 -20.88 2.80
N GLY A 68 -0.29 -20.75 3.84
CA GLY A 68 1.15 -20.98 3.80
C GLY A 68 1.93 -19.90 3.05
N PRO A 69 3.27 -19.94 3.10
CA PRO A 69 4.07 -19.00 2.29
C PRO A 69 3.91 -19.34 0.82
N ASP A 70 3.47 -18.38 0.04
CA ASP A 70 3.49 -18.49 -1.41
C ASP A 70 4.96 -18.49 -1.87
N ARG A 71 5.52 -19.68 -2.10
CA ARG A 71 6.92 -19.90 -2.46
C ARG A 71 7.22 -19.52 -3.92
N THR A 72 6.22 -19.17 -4.70
CA THR A 72 6.31 -19.06 -6.15
C THR A 72 6.79 -17.70 -6.65
N LEU A 73 6.83 -16.68 -5.82
CA LEU A 73 7.25 -15.34 -6.23
C LEU A 73 8.31 -14.81 -5.28
N ASP A 74 9.51 -14.77 -5.81
CA ASP A 74 10.69 -14.04 -5.35
C ASP A 74 10.72 -13.70 -3.83
N GLY A 75 11.78 -14.10 -3.12
CA GLY A 75 11.95 -13.92 -1.65
C GLY A 75 11.71 -12.50 -1.09
N SER A 76 11.43 -11.53 -1.97
CA SER A 76 10.95 -10.19 -1.61
C SER A 76 9.47 -10.14 -1.21
N MET A 77 8.70 -11.21 -1.44
CA MET A 77 7.30 -11.33 -1.05
C MET A 77 7.11 -12.13 0.25
N ARG A 78 8.07 -12.07 1.14
CA ARG A 78 7.78 -12.53 2.50
C ARG A 78 6.56 -11.75 2.98
N PRO A 79 5.49 -12.43 3.46
CA PRO A 79 4.41 -11.74 4.13
C PRO A 79 5.05 -10.89 5.22
N ALA A 80 4.78 -9.59 5.21
CA ALA A 80 5.30 -8.74 6.26
C ALA A 80 4.92 -9.35 7.60
N PRO A 81 5.77 -9.22 8.59
CA PRO A 81 5.42 -9.63 9.94
C PRO A 81 4.06 -9.00 10.26
N VAL A 82 3.18 -9.80 10.79
CA VAL A 82 1.93 -9.32 11.40
C VAL A 82 2.32 -8.17 12.32
N PRO A 83 1.59 -7.05 12.33
CA PRO A 83 1.88 -5.94 13.23
C PRO A 83 2.21 -6.49 14.61
N PRO A 84 3.30 -6.06 15.24
CA PRO A 84 3.66 -6.57 16.55
C PRO A 84 2.45 -6.36 17.48
N HIS A 85 2.13 -7.41 18.21
CA HIS A 85 1.22 -7.27 19.33
C HIS A 85 1.95 -6.38 20.35
N ASP A 86 1.32 -5.29 20.78
CA ASP A 86 1.83 -4.54 21.91
C ASP A 86 1.68 -5.44 23.16
N PRO A 87 2.77 -5.96 23.72
CA PRO A 87 2.67 -6.85 24.89
C PRO A 87 2.12 -6.12 26.12
N ASP A 88 2.23 -4.79 26.14
CA ASP A 88 1.78 -3.95 27.24
C ASP A 88 0.32 -3.52 27.10
N ASP A 89 -0.31 -3.79 25.93
CA ASP A 89 -1.74 -3.53 25.73
C ASP A 89 -2.60 -4.54 26.47
N THR A 90 -3.00 -4.17 27.68
CA THR A 90 -3.91 -4.96 28.54
C THR A 90 -5.37 -4.56 28.41
N THR A 91 -5.69 -3.57 27.55
CA THR A 91 -7.06 -3.08 27.36
C THR A 91 -7.99 -4.17 26.87
N ASP A 92 -9.17 -4.28 27.48
CA ASP A 92 -10.21 -5.19 26.99
C ASP A 92 -10.66 -4.74 25.59
N PRO A 93 -10.61 -5.61 24.59
CA PRO A 93 -11.02 -5.26 23.22
C PRO A 93 -12.45 -4.70 23.13
N TRP A 94 -13.35 -5.19 23.97
CA TRP A 94 -14.76 -4.76 23.96
C TRP A 94 -14.95 -3.41 24.65
N GLU A 95 -14.17 -3.09 25.67
CA GLU A 95 -14.13 -1.78 26.30
C GLU A 95 -13.58 -0.73 25.31
N GLU A 96 -12.51 -1.04 24.59
CA GLU A 96 -11.97 -0.18 23.53
C GLU A 96 -13.03 0.10 22.45
N LEU A 97 -13.71 -0.96 21.95
CA LEU A 97 -14.74 -0.84 20.93
C LEU A 97 -15.95 -0.05 21.42
N GLY A 98 -16.31 -0.19 22.69
CA GLY A 98 -17.38 0.60 23.34
C GLY A 98 -17.00 2.08 23.42
N GLY A 99 -15.78 2.40 23.84
CA GLY A 99 -15.25 3.76 23.88
C GLY A 99 -15.22 4.46 22.53
N LEU A 100 -15.08 3.70 21.44
CA LEU A 100 -15.12 4.19 20.05
C LEU A 100 -16.55 4.23 19.45
N GLY A 101 -17.58 3.84 20.22
CA GLY A 101 -18.97 3.80 19.76
C GLY A 101 -19.26 2.71 18.72
N LEU A 102 -18.37 1.72 18.56
CA LEU A 102 -18.58 0.58 17.66
C LEU A 102 -19.44 -0.52 18.28
N VAL A 103 -19.56 -0.51 19.60
CA VAL A 103 -20.42 -1.39 20.40
C VAL A 103 -21.13 -0.54 21.42
N ASP A 104 -22.43 -0.69 21.55
CA ASP A 104 -23.24 -0.01 22.58
C ASP A 104 -23.20 -0.77 23.92
N ALA A 105 -23.76 -0.14 24.97
CA ALA A 105 -23.82 -0.73 26.31
C ALA A 105 -24.61 -2.07 26.39
N SER A 106 -25.44 -2.37 25.39
CA SER A 106 -26.14 -3.65 25.26
C SER A 106 -25.33 -4.70 24.49
N GLY A 107 -24.13 -4.34 24.04
CA GLY A 107 -23.28 -5.19 23.22
C GLY A 107 -23.69 -5.25 21.75
N ARG A 108 -24.60 -4.35 21.27
CA ARG A 108 -24.99 -4.28 19.87
C ARG A 108 -23.91 -3.54 19.07
N LEU A 109 -23.55 -4.10 17.92
CA LEU A 109 -22.59 -3.48 17.00
C LEU A 109 -23.20 -2.27 16.28
N PHE A 110 -22.35 -1.30 15.95
CA PHE A 110 -22.69 -0.20 15.06
C PHE A 110 -23.32 -0.74 13.76
N PRO A 111 -24.46 -0.21 13.28
CA PRO A 111 -25.30 -0.85 12.26
C PRO A 111 -24.59 -1.21 10.94
N GLU A 112 -23.64 -0.38 10.51
CA GLU A 112 -22.95 -0.59 9.24
C GLU A 112 -21.78 -1.59 9.34
N LEU A 113 -21.25 -1.83 10.54
CA LEU A 113 -20.05 -2.62 10.77
C LEU A 113 -20.18 -4.09 10.34
N PRO A 114 -21.32 -4.79 10.62
CA PRO A 114 -21.50 -6.16 10.11
C PRO A 114 -21.43 -6.25 8.59
N GLY A 115 -22.08 -5.28 7.88
CA GLY A 115 -22.04 -5.23 6.42
C GLY A 115 -20.62 -4.95 5.89
N ALA A 116 -19.87 -4.08 6.55
CA ALA A 116 -18.47 -3.80 6.18
C ALA A 116 -17.58 -5.05 6.34
N LEU A 117 -17.71 -5.78 7.44
CA LEU A 117 -16.93 -6.99 7.66
C LEU A 117 -17.38 -8.15 6.77
N ASP A 118 -18.64 -8.20 6.33
CA ASP A 118 -19.10 -9.14 5.32
C ASP A 118 -18.41 -8.91 3.96
N VAL A 119 -18.26 -7.64 3.54
CA VAL A 119 -17.48 -7.29 2.34
C VAL A 119 -16.03 -7.74 2.49
N LEU A 120 -15.46 -7.60 3.68
CA LEU A 120 -14.08 -8.05 3.96
C LEU A 120 -13.92 -9.55 3.81
N ALA A 121 -14.91 -10.34 4.30
CA ALA A 121 -14.86 -11.80 4.30
C ALA A 121 -15.14 -12.41 2.92
N ARG A 122 -16.02 -11.80 2.13
CA ARG A 122 -16.54 -12.36 0.88
C ARG A 122 -16.45 -11.37 -0.29
N PRO A 123 -15.25 -10.90 -0.65
CA PRO A 123 -15.07 -9.93 -1.70
C PRO A 123 -15.27 -10.53 -3.11
N GLU A 124 -15.81 -9.73 -4.02
CA GLU A 124 -15.75 -9.97 -5.48
C GLU A 124 -14.39 -9.58 -6.04
N THR A 125 -13.83 -8.49 -5.52
CA THR A 125 -12.49 -8.00 -5.86
C THR A 125 -11.69 -7.73 -4.61
N ALA A 126 -10.44 -8.16 -4.62
CA ALA A 126 -9.48 -7.92 -3.55
C ALA A 126 -8.27 -7.15 -4.07
N VAL A 127 -7.82 -6.16 -3.33
CA VAL A 127 -6.57 -5.44 -3.57
C VAL A 127 -5.73 -5.51 -2.29
N ASP A 128 -4.56 -6.09 -2.41
CA ASP A 128 -3.59 -6.19 -1.33
C ASP A 128 -2.44 -5.23 -1.63
N LEU A 129 -2.23 -4.26 -0.76
CA LEU A 129 -1.20 -3.23 -0.87
C LEU A 129 -0.08 -3.51 0.15
N ASP A 130 1.15 -3.41 -0.32
CA ASP A 130 2.36 -3.43 0.52
C ASP A 130 3.18 -2.18 0.18
N LEU A 131 3.36 -1.32 1.17
CA LEU A 131 4.13 -0.09 1.08
C LEU A 131 5.27 -0.15 2.08
N VAL A 132 6.49 0.01 1.59
CA VAL A 132 7.71 0.09 2.40
C VAL A 132 8.40 1.40 2.10
N VAL A 133 8.74 2.18 3.13
CA VAL A 133 9.49 3.43 3.01
C VAL A 133 10.67 3.41 3.96
N ARG A 134 11.86 3.67 3.42
CA ARG A 134 13.08 3.79 4.19
C ARG A 134 13.07 5.08 5.00
N ARG A 135 13.41 4.99 6.29
CA ARG A 135 13.61 6.16 7.14
C ARG A 135 15.07 6.60 7.16
N PRO A 136 15.33 7.92 7.25
CA PRO A 136 16.64 8.40 7.64
C PRO A 136 16.88 7.96 9.10
N THR A 137 18.00 7.31 9.35
CA THR A 137 18.51 7.13 10.69
C THR A 137 18.98 8.49 11.17
N THR A 138 18.15 9.23 11.92
CA THR A 138 18.62 10.41 12.64
C THR A 138 19.63 9.94 13.68
N GLY A 139 20.89 10.32 13.49
CA GLY A 139 22.12 9.87 14.14
C GLY A 139 22.19 9.91 15.66
N ALA A 140 21.41 9.07 16.33
CA ALA A 140 21.76 8.54 17.63
C ALA A 140 21.68 7.02 17.45
N ALA A 141 22.83 6.38 17.31
CA ALA A 141 22.90 4.94 17.37
C ALA A 141 22.21 4.49 18.67
N PRO A 142 21.12 3.71 18.64
CA PRO A 142 20.70 3.04 19.84
C PRO A 142 21.86 2.14 20.21
N VAL A 143 22.36 2.28 21.43
CA VAL A 143 23.27 1.31 22.01
C VAL A 143 22.55 -0.02 21.94
N ALA A 144 22.94 -0.85 20.96
CA ALA A 144 22.39 -2.16 20.78
C ALA A 144 22.68 -2.95 22.04
N ALA A 145 21.65 -3.42 22.72
CA ALA A 145 21.80 -4.44 23.75
C ALA A 145 22.47 -5.67 23.10
N PRO A 146 23.49 -6.26 23.71
CA PRO A 146 24.17 -7.42 23.15
C PRO A 146 23.23 -8.62 23.21
N GLY A 147 22.66 -9.03 22.05
CA GLY A 147 21.81 -10.21 21.98
C GLY A 147 20.95 -10.36 20.73
N ASP A 148 20.60 -9.30 20.07
CA ASP A 148 19.74 -9.40 18.88
C ASP A 148 20.59 -9.36 17.61
N GLY A 149 20.55 -10.44 16.83
CA GLY A 149 21.26 -10.64 15.56
C GLY A 149 20.80 -9.69 14.42
N ALA A 150 20.66 -8.41 14.71
CA ALA A 150 20.48 -7.36 13.72
C ALA A 150 21.86 -7.03 13.16
N GLY A 151 22.09 -7.35 11.89
CA GLY A 151 23.30 -6.96 11.16
C GLY A 151 23.57 -5.46 11.24
N PRO A 152 24.82 -5.01 11.06
CA PRO A 152 25.23 -3.62 11.21
C PRO A 152 24.51 -2.75 10.17
N GLY A 153 23.68 -1.84 10.64
CA GLY A 153 22.95 -0.89 9.80
C GLY A 153 21.44 -1.09 9.78
N GLY A 154 20.80 -1.18 10.95
CA GLY A 154 19.36 -1.29 11.08
C GLY A 154 18.64 -0.12 10.41
N SER A 155 18.30 -0.24 9.12
CA SER A 155 17.34 0.61 8.44
C SER A 155 15.98 0.36 9.08
N THR A 156 15.44 1.35 9.76
CA THR A 156 14.07 1.29 10.29
C THR A 156 13.10 1.57 9.15
N ASP A 157 12.88 0.58 8.30
CA ASP A 157 11.87 0.70 7.26
C ASP A 157 10.48 0.78 7.90
N VAL A 158 9.69 1.75 7.43
CA VAL A 158 8.27 1.83 7.78
C VAL A 158 7.50 1.01 6.78
N GLN A 159 6.77 0.02 7.28
CA GLN A 159 5.91 -0.81 6.46
C GLN A 159 4.45 -0.52 6.78
N LEU A 160 3.67 -0.28 5.72
CA LEU A 160 2.22 -0.20 5.77
C LEU A 160 1.66 -1.31 4.89
N ARG A 161 0.69 -2.04 5.39
CA ARG A 161 -0.14 -2.94 4.61
C ARG A 161 -1.57 -2.46 4.60
N ALA A 162 -2.20 -2.54 3.43
CA ALA A 162 -3.62 -2.27 3.31
C ALA A 162 -4.29 -3.36 2.46
N TRP A 163 -5.45 -3.78 2.90
CA TRP A 163 -6.31 -4.74 2.23
C TRP A 163 -7.62 -4.06 1.90
N HIS A 164 -7.90 -3.85 0.63
CA HIS A 164 -9.17 -3.34 0.16
C HIS A 164 -9.99 -4.51 -0.41
N ARG A 165 -11.23 -4.60 0.00
CA ARG A 165 -12.17 -5.62 -0.44
C ARG A 165 -13.41 -4.93 -0.98
N ARG A 166 -13.81 -5.28 -2.19
CA ARG A 166 -14.96 -4.69 -2.88
C ARG A 166 -16.01 -5.74 -3.14
N ARG A 167 -17.27 -5.39 -2.88
CA ARG A 167 -18.44 -6.18 -3.21
C ARG A 167 -19.67 -5.29 -3.34
N ALA A 168 -20.49 -5.51 -4.38
CA ALA A 168 -21.76 -4.82 -4.62
C ALA A 168 -21.67 -3.29 -4.46
N GLY A 169 -20.64 -2.65 -5.05
CA GLY A 169 -20.44 -1.20 -5.01
C GLY A 169 -19.93 -0.64 -3.67
N ARG A 170 -19.63 -1.50 -2.69
CA ARG A 170 -19.05 -1.12 -1.40
C ARG A 170 -17.62 -1.60 -1.28
N VAL A 171 -16.82 -0.85 -0.55
CA VAL A 171 -15.42 -1.19 -0.25
C VAL A 171 -15.22 -1.16 1.25
N THR A 172 -14.55 -2.19 1.76
CA THR A 172 -13.97 -2.19 3.10
C THR A 172 -12.46 -2.26 2.98
N ALA A 173 -11.79 -1.35 3.63
CA ALA A 173 -10.34 -1.27 3.69
C ALA A 173 -9.87 -1.54 5.11
N VAL A 174 -8.79 -2.30 5.24
CA VAL A 174 -8.08 -2.50 6.50
C VAL A 174 -6.62 -2.15 6.27
N ALA A 175 -6.07 -1.25 7.06
CA ALA A 175 -4.67 -0.86 6.96
C ALA A 175 -3.96 -1.04 8.30
N THR A 176 -2.72 -1.49 8.27
CA THR A 176 -1.88 -1.63 9.47
C THR A 176 -0.73 -0.65 9.41
N ALA A 177 -0.57 0.15 10.46
CA ALA A 177 0.56 1.04 10.64
C ALA A 177 1.06 0.91 12.10
N GLY A 178 2.14 0.17 12.29
CA GLY A 178 2.62 -0.17 13.62
C GLY A 178 1.66 -1.10 14.37
N ALA A 179 1.36 -0.81 15.64
CA ALA A 179 0.50 -1.63 16.50
C ALA A 179 -1.01 -1.42 16.27
N GLN A 180 -1.40 -0.40 15.50
CA GLN A 180 -2.79 -0.06 15.25
C GLN A 180 -3.28 -0.57 13.90
N VAL A 181 -4.60 -0.78 13.83
CA VAL A 181 -5.33 -1.16 12.64
C VAL A 181 -6.37 -0.08 12.34
N GLU A 182 -6.36 0.45 11.13
CA GLU A 182 -7.41 1.33 10.63
C GLU A 182 -8.39 0.48 9.81
N ILE A 183 -9.66 0.51 10.15
CA ILE A 183 -10.74 -0.11 9.39
C ILE A 183 -11.57 1.02 8.79
N GLY A 184 -11.72 0.99 7.46
CA GLY A 184 -12.54 1.97 6.73
C GLY A 184 -13.59 1.28 5.88
N TRP A 185 -14.76 1.94 5.68
CA TRP A 185 -15.79 1.48 4.76
C TRP A 185 -16.43 2.65 4.04
N PHE A 186 -16.69 2.48 2.75
CA PHE A 186 -17.14 3.55 1.87
C PHE A 186 -17.69 2.99 0.54
N ASP A 187 -18.32 3.86 -0.25
CA ASP A 187 -18.74 3.57 -1.61
C ASP A 187 -17.52 3.42 -2.54
N ASP A 188 -17.65 2.59 -3.57
CA ASP A 188 -16.58 2.34 -4.53
C ASP A 188 -16.16 3.59 -5.34
N ARG A 189 -17.02 4.60 -5.45
CA ARG A 189 -16.68 5.91 -6.04
C ARG A 189 -15.55 6.63 -5.29
N SER A 190 -15.40 6.40 -3.97
CA SER A 190 -14.33 6.96 -3.15
C SER A 190 -13.06 6.10 -3.19
N TRP A 191 -13.10 4.93 -3.81
CA TRP A 191 -12.00 3.96 -3.75
C TRP A 191 -10.70 4.48 -4.34
N ALA A 192 -10.76 5.18 -5.50
CA ALA A 192 -9.57 5.76 -6.12
C ALA A 192 -8.88 6.79 -5.23
N ALA A 193 -9.66 7.61 -4.51
CA ALA A 193 -9.13 8.60 -3.57
C ALA A 193 -8.49 7.91 -2.35
N GLU A 194 -9.10 6.85 -1.83
CA GLU A 194 -8.54 6.07 -0.72
C GLU A 194 -7.23 5.36 -1.09
N LEU A 195 -7.11 4.83 -2.30
CA LEU A 195 -5.87 4.27 -2.82
C LEU A 195 -4.79 5.35 -2.98
N ALA A 196 -5.16 6.54 -3.48
CA ALA A 196 -4.26 7.68 -3.58
C ALA A 196 -3.73 8.11 -2.19
N ARG A 197 -4.59 8.11 -1.17
CA ARG A 197 -4.23 8.41 0.21
C ARG A 197 -3.15 7.45 0.75
N VAL A 198 -3.26 6.16 0.46
CA VAL A 198 -2.23 5.17 0.84
C VAL A 198 -0.89 5.45 0.17
N ALA A 199 -0.91 5.90 -1.09
CA ALA A 199 0.29 6.23 -1.85
C ALA A 199 0.84 7.65 -1.56
N ALA A 200 0.09 8.51 -0.84
CA ALA A 200 0.48 9.89 -0.54
C ALA A 200 1.53 9.93 0.60
N VAL A 201 2.70 9.36 0.36
CA VAL A 201 3.83 9.38 1.28
C VAL A 201 4.97 10.22 0.71
N THR A 202 5.67 10.91 1.61
CA THR A 202 6.88 11.68 1.27
C THR A 202 8.08 11.05 1.96
N SER A 203 9.24 11.13 1.30
CA SER A 203 10.50 10.71 1.89
C SER A 203 11.28 11.94 2.35
N ALA A 204 11.86 11.87 3.55
CA ALA A 204 12.82 12.86 4.03
C ALA A 204 14.24 12.59 3.52
N LEU A 205 14.46 11.47 2.84
CA LEU A 205 15.72 11.16 2.18
C LEU A 205 15.80 11.89 0.84
N ALA A 206 16.94 12.44 0.51
CA ALA A 206 17.16 13.23 -0.70
C ALA A 206 18.30 12.70 -1.58
N PRO A 207 18.38 11.37 -1.89
CA PRO A 207 19.30 10.91 -2.90
C PRO A 207 18.88 11.43 -4.28
N THR A 208 19.83 11.62 -5.18
CA THR A 208 19.55 12.03 -6.55
C THR A 208 18.60 11.02 -7.22
N PRO A 209 17.45 11.43 -7.75
CA PRO A 209 16.53 10.54 -8.43
C PRO A 209 17.03 10.25 -9.86
N PRO A 210 16.62 9.12 -10.47
CA PRO A 210 16.81 8.87 -11.89
C PRO A 210 15.93 9.82 -12.73
N ALA A 211 16.15 9.83 -14.04
CA ALA A 211 15.26 10.51 -14.97
C ALA A 211 13.79 10.10 -14.78
N ARG A 212 12.87 11.03 -15.10
CA ARG A 212 11.43 10.80 -14.89
C ARG A 212 10.86 9.70 -15.78
N ASP A 213 11.44 9.55 -16.98
CA ASP A 213 11.03 8.55 -17.95
C ASP A 213 12.27 7.85 -18.51
N LEU A 214 12.27 6.53 -18.43
CA LEU A 214 13.29 5.70 -19.04
C LEU A 214 12.72 4.31 -19.34
N THR A 215 13.35 3.60 -20.28
CA THR A 215 13.01 2.22 -20.59
C THR A 215 14.29 1.39 -20.58
N LEU A 216 14.25 0.22 -19.95
CA LEU A 216 15.40 -0.66 -19.85
C LEU A 216 14.98 -2.12 -19.99
N PRO A 217 15.87 -2.99 -20.47
CA PRO A 217 15.64 -4.43 -20.50
C PRO A 217 15.30 -4.97 -19.12
N HIS A 218 14.28 -5.80 -19.03
CA HIS A 218 13.82 -6.41 -17.78
C HIS A 218 14.94 -7.21 -17.09
N GLU A 219 15.76 -7.90 -17.89
CA GLU A 219 16.93 -8.65 -17.40
C GLU A 219 17.96 -7.74 -16.71
N LEU A 220 18.23 -6.56 -17.29
CA LEU A 220 19.12 -5.57 -16.67
C LEU A 220 18.59 -5.11 -15.32
N MET A 221 17.32 -4.76 -15.26
CA MET A 221 16.69 -4.29 -14.01
C MET A 221 16.80 -5.33 -12.90
N LEU A 222 16.46 -6.58 -13.17
CA LEU A 222 16.52 -7.66 -12.19
C LEU A 222 17.96 -8.06 -11.84
N GLY A 223 18.80 -8.23 -12.87
CA GLY A 223 20.15 -8.72 -12.73
C GLY A 223 21.06 -7.79 -11.93
N VAL A 224 21.00 -6.48 -12.18
CA VAL A 224 21.77 -5.49 -11.39
C VAL A 224 21.30 -5.49 -9.93
N GLY A 225 19.99 -5.60 -9.69
CA GLY A 225 19.46 -5.72 -8.32
C GLY A 225 19.99 -6.96 -7.59
N VAL A 226 20.09 -8.11 -8.27
CA VAL A 226 20.68 -9.33 -7.71
C VAL A 226 22.18 -9.15 -7.49
N ALA A 227 22.92 -8.70 -8.50
CA ALA A 227 24.37 -8.52 -8.42
C ALA A 227 24.79 -7.61 -7.26
N ARG A 228 24.05 -6.55 -6.99
CA ARG A 228 24.30 -5.66 -5.84
C ARG A 228 24.05 -6.35 -4.50
N ARG A 229 22.98 -7.14 -4.37
CA ARG A 229 22.71 -7.88 -3.13
C ARG A 229 23.74 -8.98 -2.83
N THR A 230 24.34 -9.53 -3.86
CA THR A 230 25.36 -10.59 -3.76
C THR A 230 26.78 -10.07 -3.82
N ASP A 231 26.98 -8.74 -3.83
CA ASP A 231 28.29 -8.09 -3.99
C ASP A 231 29.09 -8.62 -5.18
N ALA A 232 28.42 -8.71 -6.34
CA ALA A 232 29.00 -9.24 -7.58
C ALA A 232 29.26 -8.13 -8.63
N PRO A 233 30.26 -7.26 -8.47
CA PRO A 233 30.50 -6.12 -9.35
C PRO A 233 30.80 -6.51 -10.79
N ARG A 234 31.47 -7.65 -11.01
CA ARG A 234 31.76 -8.17 -12.37
C ARG A 234 30.47 -8.52 -13.12
N LEU A 235 29.50 -9.10 -12.44
CA LEU A 235 28.17 -9.41 -13.02
C LEU A 235 27.44 -8.13 -13.38
N THR A 236 27.48 -7.13 -12.51
CA THR A 236 26.90 -5.80 -12.80
C THR A 236 27.50 -5.21 -14.07
N GLU A 237 28.81 -5.21 -14.20
CA GLU A 237 29.51 -4.66 -15.36
C GLU A 237 29.16 -5.41 -16.65
N GLU A 238 29.08 -6.73 -16.61
CA GLU A 238 28.70 -7.53 -17.76
C GLU A 238 27.26 -7.28 -18.20
N LEU A 239 26.32 -7.19 -17.25
CA LEU A 239 24.92 -6.85 -17.54
C LEU A 239 24.80 -5.46 -18.16
N LEU A 240 25.48 -4.47 -17.61
CA LEU A 240 25.53 -3.13 -18.17
C LEU A 240 26.05 -3.16 -19.61
N ARG A 241 27.23 -3.76 -19.85
CA ARG A 241 27.84 -3.84 -21.18
C ARG A 241 26.91 -4.49 -22.22
N ARG A 242 26.15 -5.53 -21.81
CA ARG A 242 25.20 -6.25 -22.69
C ARG A 242 23.96 -5.44 -23.01
N HIS A 243 23.40 -4.75 -22.03
CA HIS A 243 22.04 -4.21 -22.10
C HIS A 243 21.95 -2.69 -22.27
N LEU A 244 23.00 -1.91 -21.96
CA LEU A 244 22.98 -0.45 -22.16
C LEU A 244 22.58 -0.01 -23.58
N PRO A 245 23.01 -0.67 -24.67
CA PRO A 245 22.60 -0.29 -26.01
C PRO A 245 21.09 -0.42 -26.28
N HIS A 246 20.37 -1.18 -25.45
CA HIS A 246 18.93 -1.40 -25.56
C HIS A 246 18.11 -0.53 -24.61
N MET A 247 18.78 0.34 -23.86
CA MET A 247 18.09 1.32 -23.02
C MET A 247 17.62 2.53 -23.82
N ARG A 248 16.50 3.09 -23.39
CA ARG A 248 16.04 4.41 -23.83
C ARG A 248 16.05 5.33 -22.63
N VAL A 249 16.89 6.35 -22.71
CA VAL A 249 17.02 7.40 -21.69
C VAL A 249 16.73 8.75 -22.36
N PRO A 250 16.33 9.78 -21.59
CA PRO A 250 16.20 11.14 -22.13
C PRO A 250 17.48 11.64 -22.78
N GLU A 251 17.32 12.56 -23.72
CA GLU A 251 18.46 13.20 -24.38
C GLU A 251 19.39 13.86 -23.35
N GLY A 252 20.69 13.64 -23.51
CA GLY A 252 21.72 14.15 -22.61
C GLY A 252 21.92 13.36 -21.31
N ALA A 253 21.11 12.31 -21.02
CA ALA A 253 21.28 11.49 -19.85
C ALA A 253 22.25 10.31 -20.13
N ASP A 254 23.15 10.03 -19.18
CA ASP A 254 24.02 8.84 -19.24
C ASP A 254 23.28 7.60 -18.79
N ALA A 255 23.14 6.59 -19.66
CA ALA A 255 22.37 5.39 -19.41
C ALA A 255 22.92 4.56 -18.22
N ARG A 256 24.24 4.51 -18.04
CA ARG A 256 24.89 3.81 -16.92
C ARG A 256 24.57 4.49 -15.61
N GLU A 257 24.67 5.83 -15.58
CA GLU A 257 24.30 6.63 -14.42
C GLU A 257 22.82 6.42 -14.06
N GLN A 258 21.91 6.40 -15.05
CA GLN A 258 20.50 6.17 -14.81
C GLN A 258 20.21 4.81 -14.16
N VAL A 259 20.90 3.74 -14.57
CA VAL A 259 20.78 2.43 -13.89
C VAL A 259 21.28 2.51 -12.46
N GLN A 260 22.39 3.20 -12.22
CA GLN A 260 22.92 3.37 -10.88
C GLN A 260 21.94 4.14 -9.98
N LEU A 261 21.41 5.27 -10.46
CA LEU A 261 20.43 6.08 -9.74
C LEU A 261 19.13 5.31 -9.48
N LEU A 262 18.66 4.52 -10.46
CA LEU A 262 17.49 3.68 -10.30
C LEU A 262 17.63 2.68 -9.15
N HIS A 263 18.84 2.12 -8.93
CA HIS A 263 19.07 1.15 -7.86
C HIS A 263 19.48 1.77 -6.52
N SER A 264 20.20 2.89 -6.53
CA SER A 264 20.66 3.55 -5.29
C SER A 264 19.69 4.56 -4.74
N GLY A 265 18.90 5.21 -5.60
CA GLY A 265 17.99 6.28 -5.27
C GLY A 265 16.62 5.82 -4.72
N VAL A 266 16.33 4.53 -4.77
CA VAL A 266 15.04 4.00 -4.24
C VAL A 266 14.99 4.19 -2.74
N VAL A 267 14.00 4.96 -2.28
CA VAL A 267 13.72 5.21 -0.85
C VAL A 267 12.45 4.51 -0.37
N GLY A 268 11.68 3.92 -1.29
CA GLY A 268 10.52 3.12 -0.95
C GLY A 268 9.96 2.35 -2.14
N ARG A 269 9.01 1.50 -1.87
CA ARG A 269 8.30 0.72 -2.88
C ARG A 269 6.83 0.55 -2.51
N LEU A 270 5.97 0.51 -3.51
CA LEU A 270 4.57 0.15 -3.38
C LEU A 270 4.29 -1.00 -4.33
N ARG A 271 3.60 -2.01 -3.84
CA ARG A 271 3.05 -3.11 -4.64
C ARG A 271 1.56 -3.22 -4.34
N ALA A 272 0.76 -3.35 -5.39
CA ALA A 272 -0.65 -3.68 -5.26
C ALA A 272 -0.92 -4.94 -6.05
N VAL A 273 -1.52 -5.94 -5.42
CA VAL A 273 -2.00 -7.16 -6.07
C VAL A 273 -3.51 -7.08 -6.13
N VAL A 274 -4.04 -7.07 -7.33
CA VAL A 274 -5.48 -7.07 -7.60
C VAL A 274 -5.90 -8.47 -7.96
N SER A 275 -6.93 -9.01 -7.32
CA SER A 275 -7.48 -10.31 -7.67
C SER A 275 -9.00 -10.28 -7.64
N GLY A 276 -9.62 -11.04 -8.53
CA GLY A 276 -11.08 -11.19 -8.63
C GLY A 276 -11.45 -12.45 -9.40
N GLN A 277 -12.75 -12.70 -9.48
CA GLN A 277 -13.28 -13.80 -10.26
C GLN A 277 -13.75 -13.23 -11.60
N GLY A 278 -13.18 -13.75 -12.71
CA GLY A 278 -13.63 -13.39 -14.04
C GLY A 278 -14.99 -14.02 -14.38
N ASP A 279 -15.59 -13.57 -15.48
CA ASP A 279 -16.88 -14.10 -15.98
C ASP A 279 -16.82 -15.62 -16.29
N ASP A 280 -15.61 -16.12 -16.58
CA ASP A 280 -15.32 -17.55 -16.77
C ASP A 280 -15.22 -18.36 -15.47
N GLY A 281 -15.46 -17.72 -14.31
CA GLY A 281 -15.33 -18.31 -12.99
C GLY A 281 -13.88 -18.53 -12.53
N ARG A 282 -12.89 -18.18 -13.35
CA ARG A 282 -11.47 -18.30 -12.99
C ARG A 282 -11.00 -17.10 -12.20
N ARG A 283 -10.12 -17.35 -11.24
CA ARG A 283 -9.45 -16.28 -10.52
C ARG A 283 -8.39 -15.64 -11.42
N LYS A 284 -8.54 -14.35 -11.64
CA LYS A 284 -7.56 -13.53 -12.36
C LYS A 284 -6.78 -12.67 -11.36
N VAL A 285 -5.52 -12.39 -11.68
CA VAL A 285 -4.62 -11.63 -10.84
C VAL A 285 -3.85 -10.62 -11.69
N GLY A 286 -3.83 -9.37 -11.24
CA GLY A 286 -3.00 -8.31 -11.80
C GLY A 286 -2.18 -7.64 -10.71
N TRP A 287 -1.14 -6.88 -11.10
CA TRP A 287 -0.32 -6.17 -10.11
C TRP A 287 0.12 -4.80 -10.62
N VAL A 288 0.32 -3.89 -9.66
CA VAL A 288 0.98 -2.60 -9.83
C VAL A 288 2.28 -2.65 -9.04
N SER A 289 3.35 -2.09 -9.58
CA SER A 289 4.63 -1.97 -8.89
C SER A 289 5.20 -0.57 -9.10
N TRP A 290 5.42 0.13 -8.00
CA TRP A 290 5.99 1.48 -7.99
C TRP A 290 7.22 1.55 -7.11
N LEU A 291 8.17 2.42 -7.51
CA LEU A 291 9.34 2.78 -6.72
C LEU A 291 9.23 4.24 -6.29
N LEU A 292 9.52 4.53 -5.03
CA LEU A 292 9.58 5.87 -4.49
C LEU A 292 11.00 6.39 -4.56
N PHE A 293 11.13 7.60 -5.08
CA PHE A 293 12.37 8.40 -5.10
C PHE A 293 12.15 9.71 -4.34
N SER A 294 13.19 10.50 -4.18
CA SER A 294 13.13 11.79 -3.49
C SER A 294 12.16 12.80 -4.13
N ASP A 295 11.92 12.69 -5.43
CA ASP A 295 11.05 13.56 -6.23
C ASP A 295 9.69 12.93 -6.59
N GLY A 296 9.33 11.77 -5.99
CA GLY A 296 8.04 11.12 -6.18
C GLY A 296 8.11 9.69 -6.70
N TRP A 297 6.96 9.19 -7.11
CA TRP A 297 6.78 7.80 -7.54
C TRP A 297 7.17 7.58 -9.00
N ARG A 298 7.67 6.35 -9.30
CA ARG A 298 7.82 5.80 -10.65
C ARG A 298 7.07 4.50 -10.73
N THR A 299 6.15 4.39 -11.71
CA THR A 299 5.52 3.11 -12.05
C THR A 299 6.47 2.26 -12.88
N LEU A 300 6.43 0.95 -12.66
CA LEU A 300 7.16 -0.04 -13.45
C LEU A 300 6.17 -0.73 -14.38
N ARG A 301 6.33 -0.56 -15.70
CA ARG A 301 5.45 -1.13 -16.72
C ARG A 301 6.19 -2.12 -17.61
N PRO A 302 6.05 -3.43 -17.34
CA PRO A 302 6.57 -4.45 -18.23
C PRO A 302 5.87 -4.38 -19.58
N HIS A 303 6.62 -4.49 -20.66
CA HIS A 303 6.12 -4.62 -22.03
C HIS A 303 7.13 -5.37 -22.89
N VAL A 304 6.73 -5.78 -24.09
CA VAL A 304 7.62 -6.38 -25.06
C VAL A 304 7.80 -5.41 -26.20
N ASP A 305 9.04 -5.08 -26.53
CA ASP A 305 9.42 -4.27 -27.68
C ASP A 305 10.37 -5.08 -28.56
N SER A 306 9.99 -5.27 -29.84
CA SER A 306 10.77 -6.02 -30.82
C SER A 306 11.25 -7.39 -30.32
N GLY A 307 10.40 -8.10 -29.55
CA GLY A 307 10.70 -9.42 -28.98
C GLY A 307 11.55 -9.40 -27.71
N VAL A 308 11.96 -8.22 -27.24
CA VAL A 308 12.73 -8.07 -25.99
C VAL A 308 11.81 -7.61 -24.88
N SER A 309 11.87 -8.29 -23.74
CA SER A 309 11.15 -7.88 -22.53
C SER A 309 11.77 -6.60 -21.96
N GLN A 310 10.99 -5.55 -21.85
CA GLN A 310 11.38 -4.23 -21.39
C GLN A 310 10.57 -3.82 -20.15
N VAL A 311 11.10 -2.88 -19.39
CA VAL A 311 10.39 -2.18 -18.31
C VAL A 311 10.45 -0.69 -18.57
N GLY A 312 9.29 -0.08 -18.78
CA GLY A 312 9.14 1.37 -18.74
C GLY A 312 9.07 1.84 -17.29
N VAL A 313 9.87 2.84 -16.96
CA VAL A 313 9.89 3.50 -15.66
C VAL A 313 9.41 4.92 -15.86
N HIS A 314 8.23 5.26 -15.35
CA HIS A 314 7.57 6.54 -15.64
C HIS A 314 7.13 7.22 -14.34
N HIS A 315 7.35 8.54 -14.27
CA HIS A 315 6.85 9.34 -13.16
C HIS A 315 5.32 9.26 -13.06
N VAL A 316 4.82 9.10 -11.83
CA VAL A 316 3.38 9.06 -11.55
C VAL A 316 3.06 9.77 -10.23
N GLU A 317 1.88 10.39 -10.22
CA GLU A 317 1.32 10.96 -9.02
C GLU A 317 0.57 9.90 -8.19
N PRO A 318 0.43 10.06 -6.86
CA PRO A 318 -0.33 9.14 -6.02
C PRO A 318 -1.73 8.84 -6.53
N SER A 319 -2.41 9.84 -7.13
CA SER A 319 -3.74 9.69 -7.73
C SER A 319 -3.80 8.70 -8.90
N ALA A 320 -2.67 8.38 -9.52
CA ALA A 320 -2.60 7.40 -10.60
C ALA A 320 -2.86 5.96 -10.10
N LEU A 321 -2.62 5.67 -8.81
CA LEU A 321 -2.83 4.33 -8.26
C LEU A 321 -4.27 3.87 -8.43
N GLY A 322 -5.24 4.74 -8.12
CA GLY A 322 -6.67 4.43 -8.30
C GLY A 322 -7.01 4.08 -9.76
N ARG A 323 -6.47 4.81 -10.73
CA ARG A 323 -6.68 4.52 -12.16
C ARG A 323 -6.01 3.22 -12.61
N GLU A 324 -4.82 2.90 -12.12
CA GLU A 324 -4.13 1.66 -12.44
C GLU A 324 -4.87 0.46 -11.85
N VAL A 325 -5.29 0.54 -10.59
CA VAL A 325 -6.11 -0.49 -9.95
C VAL A 325 -7.44 -0.67 -10.68
N ALA A 326 -8.14 0.42 -11.03
CA ALA A 326 -9.42 0.33 -11.75
C ALA A 326 -9.29 -0.40 -13.09
N ARG A 327 -8.19 -0.16 -13.86
CA ARG A 327 -7.92 -0.90 -15.10
C ARG A 327 -7.71 -2.40 -14.87
N LEU A 328 -6.97 -2.75 -13.79
CA LEU A 328 -6.77 -4.16 -13.43
C LEU A 328 -8.08 -4.81 -12.96
N VAL A 329 -8.91 -4.10 -12.21
CA VAL A 329 -10.23 -4.59 -11.78
C VAL A 329 -11.10 -4.89 -12.99
N ALA A 330 -11.16 -3.99 -13.97
CA ALA A 330 -11.88 -4.21 -15.21
C ALA A 330 -11.36 -5.44 -16.00
N GLY A 331 -10.03 -5.61 -16.09
CA GLY A 331 -9.41 -6.76 -16.74
C GLY A 331 -9.55 -8.08 -15.96
N VAL A 332 -9.77 -8.01 -14.65
CA VAL A 332 -10.01 -9.19 -13.81
C VAL A 332 -11.48 -9.62 -13.88
N ALA A 333 -12.41 -8.65 -14.04
CA ALA A 333 -13.84 -8.91 -14.14
C ALA A 333 -14.31 -9.34 -15.54
N SER A 334 -13.52 -9.15 -16.58
CA SER A 334 -13.73 -9.62 -17.94
C SER A 334 -13.14 -11.02 -18.16
#